data_64392c1b96698cd2cee79be1bf1ca74d
#
_entry.id   64392c1b96698cd2cee79be1bf1ca74d
#
_cell.length_a   1.000
_cell.length_b   1.000
_cell.length_c   1.000
_cell.angle_alpha   90.00
_cell.angle_beta   90.00
_cell.angle_gamma   90.00
#
_symmetry.space_group_name_H-M   'P 1'
#
loop_
_entity.id
_entity.type
_entity.pdbx_description
1 polymer ?
#
loop_
_entity_poly.entity_id
_entity_poly.type
_entity_poly.pdbx_seq_one_letter_code
_entity_poly.pdbx_strand_id
1 'polypeptide(L)'
;VAASGDGILISDKERSGYMKPYVEKIETEAMYAEKSWGTYTVIDVQPGSMTIKVSMKAGEHMSYHMHNYREEVWTVVSGKGKTIVDGMEQTLRTGDVITIAAGCKHMVEAISALDIIEVQLGDEISASDKIKFELE
;
A
#
# COMPACT_ATOMS: atom_id res chain seq x y z
N VAL A 1 -7.77 -3.42 -19.63
CA VAL A 1 -7.97 -3.96 -19.54
C VAL A 1 -8.03 -4.21 -19.56
N ALA A 2 -7.89 -4.22 -19.42
CA ALA A 2 -8.07 -4.83 -19.27
C ALA A 2 -8.20 -5.14 -19.17
N ALA A 3 -8.39 -5.22 -18.79
CA ALA A 3 -8.60 -5.77 -18.53
C ALA A 3 -8.91 -6.23 -18.32
N SER A 4 -9.09 -6.45 -17.99
CA SER A 4 -9.34 -7.02 -17.65
C SER A 4 -9.47 -7.52 -17.31
N GLY A 5 -9.59 -7.54 -17.02
CA GLY A 5 -9.66 -7.89 -16.44
C GLY A 5 -9.25 -8.17 -16.67
N ASP A 6 -9.12 -8.32 -16.92
CA ASP A 6 -8.56 -8.32 -17.04
C ASP A 6 -8.17 -7.71 -17.63
N GLY A 7 -7.99 -7.20 -17.70
CA GLY A 7 -7.61 -6.59 -18.02
C GLY A 7 -7.21 -5.74 -18.56
N ILE A 8 -7.06 -5.45 -18.46
CA ILE A 8 -6.72 -4.72 -18.68
C ILE A 8 -6.25 -4.24 -19.36
N LEU A 9 -5.91 -4.18 -19.42
CA LEU A 9 -5.41 -3.75 -19.92
C LEU A 9 -5.24 -3.60 -20.79
N ILE A 10 -5.05 -3.70 -21.01
CA ILE A 10 -4.83 -3.52 -21.82
C ILE A 10 -4.67 -3.45 -22.69
N SER A 11 -4.47 -3.41 -23.22
CA SER A 11 -4.31 -3.23 -23.98
C SER A 11 -3.95 -3.00 -24.82
N ASP A 12 -4.22 -2.30 -25.26
CA ASP A 12 -3.69 -2.21 -26.42
C ASP A 12 -2.31 -2.35 -26.39
N LYS A 13 -1.88 -3.10 -26.81
CA LYS A 13 -0.69 -3.44 -26.61
C LYS A 13 0.35 -2.76 -27.27
N GLU A 14 0.14 -2.14 -28.26
CA GLU A 14 1.19 -1.51 -28.89
C GLU A 14 1.55 -0.23 -28.35
N ARG A 15 0.70 0.41 -27.62
CA ARG A 15 1.07 1.64 -27.15
C ARG A 15 2.09 1.58 -26.17
N SER A 16 3.06 2.35 -26.08
CA SER A 16 4.02 2.43 -24.99
C SER A 16 4.62 1.09 -24.67
N GLY A 17 5.21 0.46 -25.64
CA GLY A 17 5.79 -0.84 -25.41
C GLY A 17 6.81 -0.87 -24.30
N TYR A 18 7.55 0.23 -24.10
CA TYR A 18 8.54 0.25 -23.05
C TYR A 18 7.91 0.37 -21.66
N MET A 19 6.68 0.82 -21.55
CA MET A 19 6.02 0.87 -20.26
C MET A 19 5.36 -0.44 -19.91
N LYS A 20 5.07 -1.25 -20.90
CA LYS A 20 4.38 -2.48 -20.66
C LYS A 20 5.09 -3.43 -19.73
N PRO A 21 6.40 -3.63 -19.84
CA PRO A 21 7.08 -4.52 -18.90
C PRO A 21 6.97 -4.05 -17.47
N TYR A 22 7.02 -2.73 -17.24
CA TYR A 22 6.91 -2.22 -15.89
C TYR A 22 5.51 -2.49 -15.32
N VAL A 23 4.48 -2.25 -16.10
CA VAL A 23 3.12 -2.48 -15.67
C VAL A 23 2.89 -3.97 -15.41
N GLU A 24 3.37 -4.82 -16.31
CA GLU A 24 3.23 -6.25 -16.13
C GLU A 24 3.91 -6.74 -14.87
N LYS A 25 5.07 -6.20 -14.56
CA LYS A 25 5.79 -6.61 -13.38
C LYS A 25 5.01 -6.26 -12.13
N ILE A 26 4.42 -5.07 -12.08
CA ILE A 26 3.61 -4.67 -10.95
C ILE A 26 2.40 -5.58 -10.83
N GLU A 27 1.72 -5.86 -11.92
CA GLU A 27 0.56 -6.74 -11.88
C GLU A 27 0.92 -8.12 -11.39
N THR A 28 2.02 -8.66 -11.85
CA THR A 28 2.42 -10.00 -11.47
C THR A 28 2.80 -10.09 -10.01
N GLU A 29 3.47 -9.05 -9.50
CA GLU A 29 4.02 -9.11 -8.15
C GLU A 29 3.11 -8.53 -7.09
N ALA A 30 2.25 -7.58 -7.45
CA ALA A 30 1.59 -6.77 -6.44
C ALA A 30 0.11 -6.56 -6.60
N MET A 31 -0.56 -7.18 -7.58
CA MET A 31 -1.99 -6.94 -7.75
C MET A 31 -2.79 -7.45 -6.57
N TYR A 32 -2.37 -8.51 -5.93
CA TYR A 32 -3.02 -9.06 -4.76
C TYR A 32 -1.99 -9.85 -3.97
N ALA A 33 -2.01 -9.72 -2.67
CA ALA A 33 -1.11 -10.51 -1.84
C ALA A 33 -1.76 -10.80 -0.50
N GLU A 34 -1.50 -12.00 0.01
CA GLU A 34 -1.88 -12.39 1.35
C GLU A 34 -0.67 -12.28 2.26
N LYS A 35 -0.85 -11.67 3.41
CA LYS A 35 0.19 -11.48 4.40
C LYS A 35 -0.29 -12.05 5.72
N SER A 36 0.61 -12.17 6.69
CA SER A 36 0.23 -12.67 7.99
C SER A 36 -0.84 -11.81 8.65
N TRP A 37 -0.82 -10.51 8.37
CA TRP A 37 -1.75 -9.57 8.99
C TRP A 37 -3.05 -9.39 8.19
N GLY A 38 -3.14 -9.87 6.97
CA GLY A 38 -4.32 -9.68 6.14
C GLY A 38 -3.99 -9.75 4.67
N THR A 39 -4.60 -8.86 3.89
CA THR A 39 -4.41 -8.85 2.44
C THR A 39 -4.21 -7.44 1.94
N TYR A 40 -3.63 -7.30 0.74
CA TYR A 40 -3.74 -6.05 0.02
C TYR A 40 -4.07 -6.31 -1.44
N THR A 41 -4.75 -5.36 -2.06
CA THR A 41 -5.16 -5.43 -3.45
C THR A 41 -4.78 -4.12 -4.13
N VAL A 42 -4.12 -4.21 -5.28
CA VAL A 42 -3.78 -3.02 -6.05
C VAL A 42 -5.03 -2.58 -6.80
N ILE A 43 -5.44 -1.33 -6.61
CA ILE A 43 -6.63 -0.77 -7.21
C ILE A 43 -6.27 0.05 -8.45
N ASP A 44 -5.18 0.78 -8.41
CA ASP A 44 -4.82 1.69 -9.49
C ASP A 44 -3.32 1.89 -9.55
N VAL A 45 -2.76 1.93 -10.76
CA VAL A 45 -1.35 2.19 -10.97
C VAL A 45 -1.22 3.28 -12.02
N GLN A 46 -0.52 4.36 -11.66
CA GLN A 46 -0.27 5.49 -12.55
C GLN A 46 1.20 5.85 -12.48
N PRO A 47 1.73 6.60 -13.45
CA PRO A 47 3.09 7.11 -13.28
C PRO A 47 3.10 8.00 -12.04
N GLY A 48 3.92 7.66 -11.09
CA GLY A 48 4.04 8.46 -9.87
C GLY A 48 3.10 8.10 -8.75
N SER A 49 2.18 7.14 -8.94
CA SER A 49 1.32 6.74 -7.83
C SER A 49 0.83 5.31 -7.96
N MET A 50 0.53 4.71 -6.81
CA MET A 50 -0.13 3.41 -6.79
C MET A 50 -1.11 3.45 -5.62
N THR A 51 -2.33 2.98 -5.87
CA THR A 51 -3.37 2.95 -4.86
C THR A 51 -3.68 1.50 -4.53
N ILE A 52 -3.67 1.18 -3.23
CA ILE A 52 -3.97 -0.18 -2.79
C ILE A 52 -5.03 -0.13 -1.71
N LYS A 53 -5.74 -1.24 -1.56
CA LYS A 53 -6.62 -1.45 -0.42
C LYS A 53 -5.96 -2.46 0.49
N VAL A 54 -5.82 -2.08 1.75
CA VAL A 54 -5.24 -2.93 2.79
C VAL A 54 -6.37 -3.38 3.70
N SER A 55 -6.49 -4.69 3.90
CA SER A 55 -7.50 -5.24 4.81
C SER A 55 -6.77 -6.06 5.87
N MET A 56 -6.89 -5.65 7.13
CA MET A 56 -6.18 -6.29 8.22
C MET A 56 -7.14 -7.04 9.11
N LYS A 57 -6.69 -8.19 9.60
CA LYS A 57 -7.46 -8.97 10.54
C LYS A 57 -7.33 -8.36 11.94
N ALA A 58 -8.39 -8.45 12.72
CA ALA A 58 -8.36 -7.96 14.09
C ALA A 58 -7.21 -8.58 14.86
N GLY A 59 -6.48 -7.78 15.60
CA GLY A 59 -5.39 -8.22 16.45
C GLY A 59 -4.05 -8.35 15.76
N GLU A 60 -3.98 -8.14 14.45
CA GLU A 60 -2.74 -8.28 13.70
C GLU A 60 -2.06 -6.94 13.50
N HIS A 61 -0.78 -6.98 13.17
CA HIS A 61 -0.03 -5.75 12.94
C HIS A 61 0.99 -5.97 11.83
N MET A 62 1.36 -4.87 11.18
CA MET A 62 2.46 -4.87 10.22
C MET A 62 3.77 -4.67 10.94
N SER A 63 4.87 -4.96 10.26
CA SER A 63 6.20 -4.67 10.81
C SER A 63 6.40 -3.16 10.91
N TYR A 64 7.28 -2.75 11.80
CA TYR A 64 7.73 -1.36 11.89
C TYR A 64 8.75 -1.17 10.77
N HIS A 65 8.48 -0.26 9.83
CA HIS A 65 9.29 -0.15 8.62
C HIS A 65 9.23 1.24 8.05
N MET A 66 10.06 1.49 7.04
CA MET A 66 10.01 2.75 6.28
C MET A 66 10.25 2.47 4.82
N HIS A 67 9.92 3.45 3.99
CA HIS A 67 10.18 3.43 2.55
C HIS A 67 11.01 4.66 2.19
N ASN A 68 12.00 4.48 1.33
CA ASN A 68 12.91 5.57 0.99
C ASN A 68 12.40 6.44 -0.15
N TYR A 69 11.61 5.86 -1.06
CA TYR A 69 11.32 6.51 -2.32
C TYR A 69 9.84 6.81 -2.53
N ARG A 70 9.03 6.67 -1.49
CA ARG A 70 7.61 6.98 -1.62
C ARG A 70 7.05 7.56 -0.35
N GLU A 71 6.03 8.38 -0.54
CA GLU A 71 5.19 8.92 0.50
C GLU A 71 3.90 8.12 0.48
N GLU A 72 3.21 8.02 1.60
CA GLU A 72 1.95 7.30 1.66
C GLU A 72 0.87 8.17 2.28
N VAL A 73 -0.32 8.10 1.73
CA VAL A 73 -1.50 8.74 2.32
C VAL A 73 -2.50 7.63 2.59
N TRP A 74 -2.89 7.49 3.83
CA TRP A 74 -3.82 6.45 4.25
C TRP A 74 -5.15 7.06 4.60
N THR A 75 -6.24 6.44 4.16
CA THR A 75 -7.60 6.78 4.59
C THR A 75 -8.19 5.54 5.22
N VAL A 76 -8.62 5.67 6.48
CA VAL A 76 -9.25 4.55 7.17
C VAL A 76 -10.70 4.49 6.71
N VAL A 77 -11.07 3.39 6.08
CA VAL A 77 -12.39 3.23 5.49
C VAL A 77 -13.34 2.56 6.46
N SER A 78 -12.86 1.61 7.23
CA SER A 78 -13.67 0.95 8.25
C SER A 78 -12.79 0.35 9.31
N GLY A 79 -13.32 0.21 10.51
CA GLY A 79 -12.62 -0.44 11.60
C GLY A 79 -11.89 0.55 12.50
N LYS A 80 -11.07 -0.02 13.38
CA LYS A 80 -10.36 0.74 14.38
C LYS A 80 -8.97 0.16 14.55
N GLY A 81 -7.98 1.01 14.70
CA GLY A 81 -6.61 0.57 14.84
C GLY A 81 -5.75 1.58 15.54
N LYS A 82 -4.45 1.35 15.43
CA LYS A 82 -3.46 2.20 16.04
C LYS A 82 -2.26 2.25 15.10
N THR A 83 -1.64 3.41 15.00
CA THR A 83 -0.42 3.54 14.21
C THR A 83 0.67 4.17 15.04
N ILE A 84 1.92 3.83 14.74
CA ILE A 84 3.09 4.49 15.29
C ILE A 84 3.85 5.06 14.11
N VAL A 85 4.05 6.37 14.10
CA VAL A 85 4.76 7.07 13.04
C VAL A 85 5.89 7.84 13.70
N ASP A 86 7.14 7.49 13.35
CA ASP A 86 8.34 8.08 13.95
C ASP A 86 8.27 8.08 15.48
N GLY A 87 7.83 6.96 16.04
CA GLY A 87 7.75 6.78 17.48
C GLY A 87 6.51 7.35 18.15
N MET A 88 5.66 8.04 17.39
CA MET A 88 4.46 8.64 17.98
C MET A 88 3.24 7.78 17.69
N GLU A 89 2.54 7.41 18.74
CA GLU A 89 1.39 6.53 18.64
C GLU A 89 0.12 7.34 18.51
N GLN A 90 -0.80 6.90 17.64
CA GLN A 90 -2.12 7.51 17.59
C GLN A 90 -3.16 6.47 17.17
N THR A 91 -4.39 6.72 17.58
CA THR A 91 -5.52 5.85 17.27
C THR A 91 -6.03 6.17 15.87
N LEU A 92 -6.44 5.12 15.16
CA LEU A 92 -7.04 5.24 13.84
C LEU A 92 -8.50 4.88 13.92
N ARG A 93 -9.34 5.73 13.34
CA ARG A 93 -10.79 5.50 13.25
C ARG A 93 -11.24 5.76 11.83
N THR A 94 -12.41 5.22 11.50
CA THR A 94 -13.01 5.44 10.19
C THR A 94 -13.05 6.94 9.87
N GLY A 95 -12.57 7.28 8.70
CA GLY A 95 -12.51 8.67 8.24
C GLY A 95 -11.19 9.37 8.49
N ASP A 96 -10.31 8.78 9.29
CA ASP A 96 -9.00 9.41 9.54
C ASP A 96 -8.11 9.31 8.32
N VAL A 97 -7.32 10.35 8.11
CA VAL A 97 -6.35 10.43 7.02
C VAL A 97 -4.97 10.66 7.64
N ILE A 98 -4.01 9.82 7.27
CA ILE A 98 -2.65 9.90 7.78
C ILE A 98 -1.71 10.05 6.60
N THR A 99 -0.79 11.00 6.67
CA THR A 99 0.23 11.17 5.64
C THR A 99 1.58 10.75 6.24
N ILE A 100 2.30 9.89 5.54
CA ILE A 100 3.58 9.37 6.00
C ILE A 100 4.62 9.72 4.95
N ALA A 101 5.56 10.58 5.31
CA ALA A 101 6.60 11.02 4.40
C ALA A 101 7.61 9.89 4.15
N ALA A 102 8.32 9.99 3.04
CA ALA A 102 9.42 9.07 2.76
C ALA A 102 10.43 9.17 3.89
N GLY A 103 10.95 8.02 4.31
CA GLY A 103 11.92 7.97 5.39
C GLY A 103 11.32 7.92 6.79
N CYS A 104 10.00 8.06 6.91
CA CYS A 104 9.36 7.97 8.22
C CYS A 104 9.10 6.52 8.58
N LYS A 105 9.52 6.12 9.76
CA LYS A 105 9.27 4.78 10.27
C LYS A 105 7.82 4.68 10.72
N HIS A 106 7.15 3.60 10.36
CA HIS A 106 5.74 3.48 10.71
C HIS A 106 5.30 2.02 10.81
N MET A 107 4.22 1.80 11.53
CA MET A 107 3.55 0.52 11.59
C MET A 107 2.08 0.76 11.88
N VAL A 108 1.27 -0.26 11.65
CA VAL A 108 -0.15 -0.19 11.98
C VAL A 108 -0.58 -1.49 12.60
N GLU A 109 -1.46 -1.38 13.58
CA GLU A 109 -2.05 -2.51 14.28
C GLU A 109 -3.56 -2.40 14.19
N ALA A 110 -4.23 -3.51 13.88
CA ALA A 110 -5.68 -3.54 13.78
C ALA A 110 -6.25 -3.96 15.13
N ILE A 111 -7.07 -3.10 15.73
CA ILE A 111 -7.79 -3.45 16.95
C ILE A 111 -9.03 -4.23 16.58
N SER A 112 -9.75 -3.78 15.58
CA SER A 112 -10.81 -4.58 14.94
C SER A 112 -10.37 -4.83 13.51
N ALA A 113 -11.14 -5.58 12.74
CA ALA A 113 -10.88 -5.70 11.31
C ALA A 113 -10.77 -4.28 10.74
N LEU A 114 -9.73 -4.00 9.99
CA LEU A 114 -9.37 -2.64 9.60
C LEU A 114 -9.13 -2.57 8.11
N ASP A 115 -9.85 -1.70 7.43
CA ASP A 115 -9.67 -1.48 5.99
C ASP A 115 -9.13 -0.08 5.76
N ILE A 116 -8.08 0.03 4.98
CA ILE A 116 -7.40 1.28 4.68
C ILE A 116 -7.20 1.36 3.17
N ILE A 117 -7.47 2.54 2.61
CA ILE A 117 -7.07 2.84 1.24
C ILE A 117 -5.77 3.63 1.36
N GLU A 118 -4.74 3.12 0.70
CA GLU A 118 -3.40 3.70 0.78
C GLU A 118 -2.98 4.16 -0.59
N VAL A 119 -2.62 5.45 -0.72
CA VAL A 119 -2.09 6.00 -1.96
C VAL A 119 -0.59 6.17 -1.76
N GLN A 120 0.19 5.55 -2.62
CA GLN A 120 1.65 5.64 -2.59
C GLN A 120 2.07 6.61 -3.68
N LEU A 121 2.88 7.59 -3.33
CA LEU A 121 3.29 8.67 -4.24
C LEU A 121 4.80 8.69 -4.34
N GLY A 122 5.32 8.69 -5.55
CA GLY A 122 6.77 8.74 -5.76
C GLY A 122 7.13 8.34 -7.18
N ASP A 123 8.38 8.62 -7.54
CA ASP A 123 8.87 8.28 -8.87
C ASP A 123 9.29 6.83 -8.97
N GLU A 124 9.61 6.19 -7.85
CA GLU A 124 10.02 4.80 -7.83
C GLU A 124 9.23 4.07 -6.76
N ILE A 125 8.14 3.44 -7.17
CA ILE A 125 7.31 2.70 -6.22
C ILE A 125 7.59 1.22 -6.42
N SER A 126 8.15 0.58 -5.40
CA SER A 126 8.58 -0.80 -5.49
C SER A 126 8.35 -1.52 -4.17
N ALA A 127 7.94 -2.78 -4.25
CA ALA A 127 7.76 -3.59 -3.05
C ALA A 127 9.08 -3.83 -2.33
N SER A 128 10.22 -3.73 -3.03
CA SER A 128 11.51 -3.92 -2.41
C SER A 128 12.01 -2.69 -1.65
N ASP A 129 11.34 -1.54 -1.80
CA ASP A 129 11.69 -0.33 -1.07
C ASP A 129 11.08 -0.39 0.31
N LYS A 130 11.67 -1.20 1.18
CA LYS A 130 11.14 -1.40 2.51
C LYS A 130 12.28 -1.79 3.44
N ILE A 131 12.45 -1.04 4.50
CA ILE A 131 13.46 -1.32 5.51
C ILE A 131 12.74 -1.56 6.83
N LYS A 132 12.95 -2.72 7.42
CA LYS A 132 12.26 -3.10 8.65
C LYS A 132 13.12 -2.78 9.86
N PHE A 133 12.49 -2.41 10.95
CA PHE A 133 13.13 -2.09 12.19
C PHE A 133 12.48 -2.86 13.32
N GLU A 134 13.19 -3.01 14.42
CA GLU A 134 12.60 -3.58 15.62
C GLU A 134 11.91 -2.48 16.39
N LEU A 135 10.73 -2.81 16.90
CA LEU A 135 9.98 -1.88 17.72
C LEU A 135 10.34 -2.13 19.17
N GLU A 136 10.81 -1.11 19.84
CA GLU A 136 11.19 -1.24 21.24
C GLU A 136 10.14 -0.78 22.20
#